data_7cfdb653f6ad48c74e359600206249ce
#
_entry.id   7cfdb653f6ad48c74e359600206249ce
#
_cell.length_a   1.000
_cell.length_b   1.000
_cell.length_c   1.000
_cell.angle_alpha   90.00
_cell.angle_beta   90.00
_cell.angle_gamma   90.00
#
_symmetry.space_group_name_H-M   'P 1'
#
loop_
_entity.id
_entity.type
_entity.pdbx_description
1 polymer ?
#
loop_
_entity_poly.entity_id
_entity_poly.type
_entity_poly.pdbx_seq_one_letter_code
_entity_poly.pdbx_strand_id
1 'polypeptide(L)'
;MSIPTSRRRFLRQASALGMAATLPFPLASTTHSFMDQKTVVGHGNFRFKVDKSWGNLDPLKQPVQHCHEMVLDSRDRLVCSTVSNDFNVLAYNKDGKLLDSWQLNLTEPHGFTKAGEGRDQTFWITDSADGRVINLDLDGRIIRELKVPADQIPEGQQFKPTETAVAQNGDIYVADGYGTNLIFHFGPRGTLKNVFGGKEHFDCCHGIVVDDRRGKEELLITSRAAQEFQRWSMKGKHLSTRELPGLQICRPVLHGEHTLFAVIVTKSWWAYDGMVAVLDQDFNVISLPGGSAPKQQDDFTDVVYDNQTFLNPHDVCPDEDGNLYVPQWYSGRTYPVRLKRV
;
A
#
# COMPACT_ATOMS: atom_id res chain seq x y z
N MET A 1 -5.86 42.65 34.75
CA MET A 1 -7.13 43.24 34.38
C MET A 1 -7.40 42.83 32.95
N SER A 2 -8.00 41.76 32.78
CA SER A 2 -9.34 41.32 32.40
C SER A 2 -10.08 42.25 31.47
N ILE A 3 -10.55 41.74 30.28
CA ILE A 3 -11.98 41.45 30.08
C ILE A 3 -12.11 40.70 28.73
N PRO A 4 -12.87 39.61 28.66
CA PRO A 4 -13.14 38.90 27.41
C PRO A 4 -14.39 39.47 26.71
N THR A 5 -14.31 39.63 25.41
CA THR A 5 -15.50 40.05 24.61
C THR A 5 -16.10 38.86 23.87
N SER A 6 -17.33 38.66 24.22
CA SER A 6 -18.32 37.66 23.86
C SER A 6 -18.64 37.62 22.35
N ARG A 7 -18.64 36.37 21.82
CA ARG A 7 -19.18 35.99 20.50
C ARG A 7 -20.73 35.94 20.51
N ARG A 8 -21.40 37.06 20.67
CA ARG A 8 -22.88 37.10 20.54
C ARG A 8 -23.37 38.49 20.08
N ARG A 9 -23.06 38.85 18.81
CA ARG A 9 -23.74 40.00 18.18
C ARG A 9 -23.53 39.99 16.67
N PHE A 10 -24.08 39.01 15.96
CA PHE A 10 -24.19 39.09 14.50
C PHE A 10 -25.38 38.27 13.96
N LEU A 11 -26.55 38.46 14.56
CA LEU A 11 -27.80 37.98 14.00
C LEU A 11 -28.92 38.92 14.47
N ARG A 12 -29.16 40.02 13.72
CA ARG A 12 -30.43 40.75 13.61
C ARG A 12 -30.21 41.96 12.70
N GLN A 13 -30.72 41.83 11.47
CA GLN A 13 -31.36 42.87 10.65
C GLN A 13 -31.13 42.55 9.17
N ALA A 14 -32.13 42.00 8.55
CA ALA A 14 -32.61 42.40 7.22
C ALA A 14 -33.86 41.55 6.90
N SER A 15 -35.00 42.06 7.34
CA SER A 15 -36.28 41.72 6.75
C SER A 15 -36.69 42.97 5.97
N ALA A 16 -36.90 42.85 4.64
CA ALA A 16 -38.03 43.48 3.96
C ALA A 16 -37.85 43.52 2.43
N LEU A 17 -38.82 42.93 1.76
CA LEU A 17 -39.42 43.29 0.48
C LEU A 17 -38.60 43.20 -0.82
N GLY A 18 -39.09 42.31 -1.71
CA GLY A 18 -38.81 42.28 -3.13
C GLY A 18 -39.57 41.16 -3.84
N MET A 19 -40.88 41.38 -4.13
CA MET A 19 -41.57 40.56 -5.14
C MET A 19 -40.91 40.78 -6.49
N ALA A 20 -40.46 39.72 -7.14
CA ALA A 20 -40.13 39.73 -8.56
C ALA A 20 -40.36 38.35 -9.19
N ALA A 21 -41.30 38.36 -10.09
CA ALA A 21 -41.61 37.48 -11.20
C ALA A 21 -40.82 36.14 -11.36
N THR A 22 -41.56 35.05 -11.22
CA THR A 22 -41.18 33.72 -11.66
C THR A 22 -41.22 33.63 -13.18
N LEU A 23 -40.05 33.64 -13.81
CA LEU A 23 -39.87 33.07 -15.14
C LEU A 23 -39.40 31.61 -14.99
N PRO A 24 -39.96 30.65 -15.72
CA PRO A 24 -39.49 29.29 -15.67
C PRO A 24 -38.20 29.21 -16.47
N PHE A 25 -37.06 29.16 -15.77
CA PHE A 25 -35.83 28.65 -16.39
C PHE A 25 -35.98 27.16 -16.58
N PRO A 26 -35.75 26.63 -17.80
CA PRO A 26 -35.63 25.20 -17.97
C PRO A 26 -34.41 24.74 -17.17
N LEU A 27 -34.63 23.94 -16.16
CA LEU A 27 -33.60 23.10 -15.54
C LEU A 27 -33.10 22.12 -16.62
N ALA A 28 -32.16 22.59 -17.43
CA ALA A 28 -31.31 21.66 -18.16
C ALA A 28 -30.53 20.90 -17.10
N SER A 29 -31.05 19.72 -16.73
CA SER A 29 -30.26 18.67 -16.08
C SER A 29 -29.16 18.29 -17.06
N THR A 30 -28.04 18.98 -17.02
CA THR A 30 -26.81 18.46 -17.56
C THR A 30 -26.45 17.26 -16.69
N THR A 31 -27.02 16.11 -17.04
CA THR A 31 -26.38 14.85 -16.75
C THR A 31 -25.03 14.93 -17.42
N HIS A 32 -23.99 15.32 -16.69
CA HIS A 32 -22.65 15.02 -17.06
C HIS A 32 -22.57 13.49 -17.06
N SER A 33 -22.89 12.91 -18.19
CA SER A 33 -22.40 11.62 -18.57
C SER A 33 -20.87 11.78 -18.55
N PHE A 34 -20.26 11.41 -17.42
CA PHE A 34 -18.85 11.07 -17.43
C PHE A 34 -18.73 9.92 -18.44
N MET A 35 -18.45 10.27 -19.67
CA MET A 35 -17.99 9.32 -20.64
C MET A 35 -16.78 8.62 -19.99
N ASP A 36 -16.97 7.36 -19.73
CA ASP A 36 -15.95 6.41 -19.33
C ASP A 36 -14.90 6.35 -20.45
N GLN A 37 -14.06 7.38 -20.53
CA GLN A 37 -12.88 7.37 -21.36
C GLN A 37 -11.96 6.35 -20.70
N LYS A 38 -12.00 5.11 -21.23
CA LYS A 38 -11.13 4.01 -20.82
C LYS A 38 -9.69 4.48 -20.97
N THR A 39 -9.19 5.13 -19.93
CA THR A 39 -7.85 5.69 -19.90
C THR A 39 -6.87 4.51 -19.93
N VAL A 40 -6.01 4.48 -20.93
CA VAL A 40 -4.89 3.53 -21.00
C VAL A 40 -3.68 4.21 -20.38
N VAL A 41 -3.09 3.58 -19.37
CA VAL A 41 -1.91 4.05 -18.66
C VAL A 41 -0.74 3.09 -18.84
N GLY A 42 0.48 3.56 -18.57
CA GLY A 42 1.70 2.77 -18.73
C GLY A 42 2.33 2.90 -20.11
N HIS A 43 3.46 2.24 -20.31
CA HIS A 43 4.34 2.40 -21.47
C HIS A 43 4.73 1.06 -22.08
N GLY A 44 5.19 1.08 -23.34
CA GLY A 44 5.70 -0.10 -24.06
C GLY A 44 4.68 -1.24 -24.06
N ASN A 45 5.13 -2.40 -23.65
CA ASN A 45 4.31 -3.61 -23.54
C ASN A 45 3.56 -3.71 -22.21
N PHE A 46 3.77 -2.79 -21.25
CA PHE A 46 3.11 -2.75 -19.95
C PHE A 46 2.10 -1.62 -19.92
N ARG A 47 1.03 -1.78 -20.70
CA ARG A 47 -0.10 -0.84 -20.78
C ARG A 47 -1.36 -1.47 -20.22
N PHE A 48 -2.22 -0.63 -19.62
CA PHE A 48 -3.37 -1.09 -18.87
C PHE A 48 -4.57 -0.17 -19.08
N LYS A 49 -5.77 -0.77 -19.17
CA LYS A 49 -7.03 -0.05 -18.98
C LYS A 49 -7.31 0.09 -17.49
N VAL A 50 -7.59 1.31 -17.06
CA VAL A 50 -7.97 1.60 -15.68
C VAL A 50 -9.43 1.23 -15.44
N ASP A 51 -9.71 0.44 -14.40
CA ASP A 51 -11.05 0.10 -13.93
C ASP A 51 -11.19 0.50 -12.45
N LYS A 52 -11.76 1.66 -12.23
CA LYS A 52 -12.00 2.22 -10.88
C LYS A 52 -13.26 1.67 -10.23
N SER A 53 -14.06 0.90 -10.95
CA SER A 53 -15.28 0.29 -10.43
C SER A 53 -15.03 -1.07 -9.79
N TRP A 54 -13.87 -1.67 -10.08
CA TRP A 54 -13.49 -2.96 -9.51
C TRP A 54 -13.35 -2.88 -7.98
N GLY A 55 -13.90 -3.85 -7.27
CA GLY A 55 -13.78 -3.96 -5.82
C GLY A 55 -14.56 -2.90 -5.03
N ASN A 56 -15.32 -2.02 -5.69
CA ASN A 56 -16.16 -1.05 -5.00
C ASN A 56 -17.28 -1.73 -4.23
N LEU A 57 -17.41 -1.34 -2.97
CA LEU A 57 -18.42 -1.85 -2.05
C LEU A 57 -19.41 -0.74 -1.67
N ASP A 58 -20.53 -1.14 -1.07
CA ASP A 58 -21.48 -0.20 -0.47
C ASP A 58 -20.84 0.42 0.80
N PRO A 59 -20.50 1.71 0.82
CA PRO A 59 -19.80 2.32 1.96
C PRO A 59 -20.65 2.41 3.23
N LEU A 60 -21.93 2.11 3.17
CA LEU A 60 -22.80 2.00 4.35
C LEU A 60 -22.73 0.60 4.99
N LYS A 61 -22.31 -0.41 4.23
CA LYS A 61 -22.20 -1.81 4.70
C LYS A 61 -20.76 -2.24 4.90
N GLN A 62 -19.86 -1.75 4.05
CA GLN A 62 -18.42 -2.04 4.10
C GLN A 62 -17.64 -0.71 4.09
N PRO A 63 -17.68 0.07 5.19
CA PRO A 63 -16.91 1.31 5.28
C PRO A 63 -15.41 0.99 5.34
N VAL A 64 -14.65 1.52 4.40
CA VAL A 64 -13.19 1.42 4.32
C VAL A 64 -12.57 2.79 4.47
N GLN A 65 -11.55 2.93 5.31
CA GLN A 65 -10.77 4.17 5.43
C GLN A 65 -9.54 4.12 4.52
N HIS A 66 -8.80 3.01 4.58
CA HIS A 66 -7.59 2.76 3.80
C HIS A 66 -7.57 1.31 3.34
N CYS A 67 -6.94 1.06 2.17
CA CYS A 67 -6.46 -0.26 1.75
C CYS A 67 -4.95 -0.19 1.64
N HIS A 68 -4.22 -1.08 2.32
CA HIS A 68 -2.75 -1.03 2.35
C HIS A 68 -2.13 -2.02 1.39
N GLU A 69 -2.30 -3.31 1.59
CA GLU A 69 -1.63 -4.33 0.80
C GLU A 69 -2.58 -5.43 0.35
N MET A 70 -2.24 -6.08 -0.76
CA MET A 70 -3.05 -7.11 -1.37
C MET A 70 -2.19 -8.27 -1.86
N VAL A 71 -2.70 -9.48 -1.73
CA VAL A 71 -2.08 -10.69 -2.27
C VAL A 71 -3.12 -11.54 -3.01
N LEU A 72 -2.69 -12.24 -4.06
CA LEU A 72 -3.45 -13.30 -4.71
C LEU A 72 -3.13 -14.62 -3.98
N ASP A 73 -4.15 -15.24 -3.39
CA ASP A 73 -3.97 -16.47 -2.61
C ASP A 73 -4.15 -17.75 -3.44
N SER A 74 -3.89 -18.90 -2.83
CA SER A 74 -4.01 -20.22 -3.47
C SER A 74 -5.44 -20.67 -3.73
N ARG A 75 -6.45 -19.91 -3.27
CA ARG A 75 -7.86 -20.10 -3.60
C ARG A 75 -8.34 -19.13 -4.69
N ASP A 76 -7.40 -18.48 -5.38
CA ASP A 76 -7.66 -17.50 -6.44
C ASP A 76 -8.46 -16.27 -5.96
N ARG A 77 -8.25 -15.86 -4.69
CA ARG A 77 -8.83 -14.68 -4.09
C ARG A 77 -7.81 -13.56 -3.99
N LEU A 78 -8.26 -12.36 -4.22
CA LEU A 78 -7.50 -11.13 -3.94
C LEU A 78 -7.82 -10.69 -2.52
N VAL A 79 -6.87 -10.90 -1.61
CA VAL A 79 -7.02 -10.67 -0.18
C VAL A 79 -6.26 -9.41 0.20
N CYS A 80 -6.98 -8.43 0.76
CA CYS A 80 -6.49 -7.06 1.00
C CYS A 80 -6.57 -6.69 2.47
N SER A 81 -5.48 -6.17 3.04
CA SER A 81 -5.51 -5.52 4.36
C SER A 81 -6.16 -4.14 4.26
N THR A 82 -6.98 -3.79 5.26
CA THR A 82 -7.73 -2.54 5.27
C THR A 82 -7.94 -2.01 6.68
N VAL A 83 -8.01 -0.69 6.81
CA VAL A 83 -8.41 -0.02 8.04
C VAL A 83 -9.92 0.22 8.01
N SER A 84 -10.62 -0.42 8.94
CA SER A 84 -12.05 -0.24 9.17
C SER A 84 -12.38 -0.61 10.62
N ASN A 85 -13.45 -0.06 11.16
CA ASN A 85 -13.95 -0.45 12.49
C ASN A 85 -14.58 -1.86 12.48
N ASP A 86 -15.08 -2.31 11.33
CA ASP A 86 -15.88 -3.54 11.22
C ASP A 86 -15.07 -4.73 10.73
N PHE A 87 -13.95 -4.49 10.01
CA PHE A 87 -13.10 -5.54 9.44
C PHE A 87 -11.70 -5.00 9.13
N ASN A 88 -10.72 -5.90 9.12
CA ASN A 88 -9.32 -5.57 8.83
C ASN A 88 -8.82 -6.22 7.53
N VAL A 89 -9.57 -7.18 6.98
CA VAL A 89 -9.22 -7.87 5.73
C VAL A 89 -10.48 -8.05 4.88
N LEU A 90 -10.34 -7.84 3.58
CA LEU A 90 -11.34 -8.09 2.56
C LEU A 90 -10.82 -9.12 1.56
N ALA A 91 -11.62 -10.11 1.21
CA ALA A 91 -11.29 -11.11 0.20
C ALA A 91 -12.26 -11.01 -0.98
N TYR A 92 -11.72 -10.74 -2.18
CA TYR A 92 -12.47 -10.58 -3.42
C TYR A 92 -12.19 -11.74 -4.39
N ASN A 93 -13.13 -11.99 -5.31
CA ASN A 93 -12.79 -12.71 -6.53
C ASN A 93 -12.16 -11.74 -7.58
N LYS A 94 -11.63 -12.29 -8.68
CA LYS A 94 -11.02 -11.47 -9.75
C LYS A 94 -11.98 -10.52 -10.47
N ASP A 95 -13.32 -10.75 -10.34
CA ASP A 95 -14.34 -9.83 -10.86
C ASP A 95 -14.63 -8.64 -9.93
N GLY A 96 -14.04 -8.62 -8.72
CA GLY A 96 -14.22 -7.56 -7.73
C GLY A 96 -15.42 -7.77 -6.80
N LYS A 97 -16.01 -8.96 -6.79
CA LYS A 97 -17.08 -9.32 -5.84
C LYS A 97 -16.44 -9.70 -4.50
N LEU A 98 -16.90 -9.08 -3.42
CA LEU A 98 -16.54 -9.49 -2.07
C LEU A 98 -17.02 -10.91 -1.78
N LEU A 99 -16.12 -11.76 -1.33
CA LEU A 99 -16.38 -13.15 -0.95
C LEU A 99 -16.42 -13.32 0.57
N ASP A 100 -15.53 -12.60 1.28
CA ASP A 100 -15.35 -12.72 2.72
C ASP A 100 -14.73 -11.45 3.31
N SER A 101 -14.85 -11.28 4.64
CA SER A 101 -14.20 -10.20 5.40
C SER A 101 -13.88 -10.68 6.81
N TRP A 102 -12.71 -10.28 7.33
CA TRP A 102 -12.26 -10.72 8.66
C TRP A 102 -12.02 -9.55 9.59
N GLN A 103 -12.52 -9.64 10.81
CA GLN A 103 -12.19 -8.71 11.90
C GLN A 103 -11.14 -9.33 12.81
N LEU A 104 -9.99 -8.68 12.91
CA LEU A 104 -8.82 -9.13 13.66
C LEU A 104 -8.51 -8.25 14.88
N ASN A 105 -9.31 -7.21 15.11
CA ASN A 105 -9.11 -6.19 16.13
C ASN A 105 -7.72 -5.52 16.00
N LEU A 106 -7.39 -5.08 14.78
CA LEU A 106 -6.19 -4.32 14.47
C LEU A 106 -6.55 -2.85 14.29
N THR A 107 -5.67 -1.98 14.77
CA THR A 107 -5.87 -0.53 14.71
C THR A 107 -5.42 0.05 13.37
N GLU A 108 -4.23 -0.34 12.90
CA GLU A 108 -3.65 0.12 11.63
C GLU A 108 -3.02 -1.06 10.90
N PRO A 109 -3.84 -1.99 10.34
CA PRO A 109 -3.34 -3.08 9.50
C PRO A 109 -2.54 -2.53 8.34
N HIS A 110 -1.30 -2.98 8.17
CA HIS A 110 -0.37 -2.43 7.19
C HIS A 110 0.13 -3.50 6.23
N GLY A 111 1.25 -4.17 6.54
CA GLY A 111 1.82 -5.22 5.71
C GLY A 111 0.92 -6.45 5.62
N PHE A 112 0.85 -7.06 4.43
CA PHE A 112 0.07 -8.27 4.22
C PHE A 112 0.78 -9.21 3.25
N THR A 113 1.48 -10.20 3.80
CA THR A 113 2.34 -11.12 3.04
C THR A 113 1.78 -12.53 3.05
N LYS A 114 1.76 -13.21 1.90
CA LYS A 114 1.48 -14.64 1.82
C LYS A 114 2.75 -15.46 2.02
N ALA A 115 2.63 -16.61 2.68
CA ALA A 115 3.71 -17.57 2.88
C ALA A 115 3.21 -19.00 2.65
N GLY A 116 4.02 -19.83 2.01
CA GLY A 116 3.65 -21.18 1.62
C GLY A 116 2.71 -21.20 0.39
N GLU A 117 2.27 -22.39 0.02
CA GLU A 117 1.43 -22.64 -1.16
C GLU A 117 0.31 -23.63 -0.85
N GLY A 118 -0.70 -23.65 -1.70
CA GLY A 118 -1.81 -24.61 -1.62
C GLY A 118 -2.55 -24.51 -0.29
N ARG A 119 -2.81 -25.66 0.34
CA ARG A 119 -3.58 -25.73 1.60
C ARG A 119 -2.79 -25.25 2.82
N ASP A 120 -1.46 -25.30 2.74
CA ASP A 120 -0.55 -24.89 3.81
C ASP A 120 -0.17 -23.40 3.73
N GLN A 121 -0.75 -22.67 2.76
CA GLN A 121 -0.54 -21.22 2.64
C GLN A 121 -1.13 -20.52 3.86
N THR A 122 -0.38 -19.52 4.34
CA THR A 122 -0.76 -18.65 5.45
C THR A 122 -0.54 -17.20 5.06
N PHE A 123 -1.11 -16.30 5.87
CA PHE A 123 -0.85 -14.86 5.74
C PHE A 123 -0.12 -14.34 6.96
N TRP A 124 0.71 -13.34 6.74
CA TRP A 124 1.25 -12.50 7.80
C TRP A 124 0.68 -11.10 7.64
N ILE A 125 0.20 -10.53 8.74
CA ILE A 125 -0.31 -9.17 8.79
C ILE A 125 0.40 -8.40 9.91
N THR A 126 0.81 -7.16 9.60
CA THR A 126 1.37 -6.24 10.59
C THR A 126 0.33 -5.22 11.01
N ASP A 127 0.39 -4.78 12.27
CA ASP A 127 -0.33 -3.62 12.78
C ASP A 127 0.69 -2.59 13.24
N SER A 128 0.80 -1.49 12.49
CA SER A 128 1.81 -0.46 12.75
C SER A 128 1.48 0.44 13.93
N ALA A 129 0.22 0.53 14.35
CA ALA A 129 -0.18 1.30 15.53
C ALA A 129 0.07 0.54 16.84
N ASP A 130 -0.34 -0.74 16.88
CA ASP A 130 -0.29 -1.56 18.10
C ASP A 130 0.96 -2.44 18.19
N GLY A 131 1.84 -2.38 17.19
CA GLY A 131 3.10 -3.13 17.16
C GLY A 131 2.90 -4.64 17.12
N ARG A 132 1.94 -5.12 16.31
CA ARG A 132 1.61 -6.55 16.23
C ARG A 132 2.04 -7.16 14.90
N VAL A 133 2.45 -8.43 14.94
CA VAL A 133 2.77 -9.24 13.75
C VAL A 133 2.08 -10.59 13.90
N ILE A 134 1.09 -10.85 13.08
CA ILE A 134 0.16 -11.96 13.26
C ILE A 134 0.20 -12.88 12.03
N ASN A 135 0.23 -14.18 12.27
CA ASN A 135 0.08 -15.21 11.26
C ASN A 135 -1.35 -15.73 11.24
N LEU A 136 -1.95 -15.80 10.06
CA LEU A 136 -3.32 -16.23 9.82
C LEU A 136 -3.36 -17.46 8.91
N ASP A 137 -4.38 -18.30 9.08
CA ASP A 137 -4.73 -19.30 8.09
C ASP A 137 -5.51 -18.69 6.91
N LEU A 138 -5.82 -19.51 5.90
CA LEU A 138 -6.57 -19.08 4.71
C LEU A 138 -8.02 -18.63 5.01
N ASP A 139 -8.53 -18.87 6.21
CA ASP A 139 -9.88 -18.47 6.65
C ASP A 139 -9.83 -17.28 7.63
N GLY A 140 -8.64 -16.66 7.79
CA GLY A 140 -8.45 -15.48 8.65
C GLY A 140 -8.35 -15.78 10.14
N ARG A 141 -8.21 -17.09 10.53
CA ARG A 141 -8.01 -17.44 11.94
C ARG A 141 -6.58 -17.21 12.36
N ILE A 142 -6.39 -16.63 13.54
CA ILE A 142 -5.06 -16.39 14.08
C ILE A 142 -4.42 -17.72 14.45
N ILE A 143 -3.28 -18.03 13.82
CA ILE A 143 -2.43 -19.19 14.14
C ILE A 143 -1.48 -18.83 15.29
N ARG A 144 -0.82 -17.67 15.19
CA ARG A 144 0.14 -17.18 16.19
C ARG A 144 0.42 -15.68 16.02
N GLU A 145 1.06 -15.11 17.02
CA GLU A 145 1.57 -13.74 17.01
C GLU A 145 3.06 -13.76 17.36
N LEU A 146 3.89 -13.04 16.61
CA LEU A 146 5.29 -12.85 16.97
C LEU A 146 5.41 -11.84 18.09
N LYS A 147 6.36 -12.07 19.00
CA LYS A 147 6.68 -11.14 20.09
C LYS A 147 8.12 -10.67 19.93
N VAL A 148 8.28 -9.37 19.76
CA VAL A 148 9.59 -8.73 19.82
C VAL A 148 9.93 -8.50 21.30
N PRO A 149 11.07 -9.00 21.80
CA PRO A 149 11.50 -8.74 23.16
C PRO A 149 11.72 -7.24 23.38
N ALA A 150 11.26 -6.72 24.53
CA ALA A 150 11.32 -5.28 24.81
C ALA A 150 12.75 -4.73 24.90
N ASP A 151 13.71 -5.55 25.29
CA ASP A 151 15.14 -5.23 25.34
C ASP A 151 15.80 -5.10 23.95
N GLN A 152 15.09 -5.51 22.89
CA GLN A 152 15.53 -5.33 21.50
C GLN A 152 15.01 -4.03 20.86
N ILE A 153 14.15 -3.30 21.58
CA ILE A 153 13.66 -1.98 21.13
C ILE A 153 14.50 -0.91 21.83
N PRO A 154 15.18 -0.02 21.09
CA PRO A 154 15.95 1.05 21.68
C PRO A 154 15.11 1.94 22.60
N GLU A 155 15.71 2.42 23.69
CA GLU A 155 15.03 3.27 24.68
C GLU A 155 14.36 4.48 24.02
N GLY A 156 13.11 4.73 24.42
CA GLY A 156 12.32 5.85 23.89
C GLY A 156 11.75 5.64 22.48
N GLN A 157 11.98 4.48 21.86
CA GLN A 157 11.40 4.11 20.57
C GLN A 157 10.24 3.11 20.76
N GLN A 158 9.44 2.94 19.69
CA GLN A 158 8.32 2.00 19.64
C GLN A 158 8.52 1.05 18.47
N PHE A 159 8.05 -0.18 18.64
CA PHE A 159 7.95 -1.14 17.54
C PHE A 159 6.69 -0.84 16.72
N LYS A 160 6.87 -0.46 15.45
CA LYS A 160 5.80 -0.13 14.50
C LYS A 160 6.03 -0.82 13.16
N PRO A 161 5.77 -2.13 13.09
CA PRO A 161 6.11 -2.95 11.94
C PRO A 161 5.32 -2.54 10.70
N THR A 162 6.02 -2.48 9.58
CA THR A 162 5.43 -2.13 8.28
C THR A 162 5.22 -3.33 7.38
N GLU A 163 6.15 -4.31 7.38
CA GLU A 163 6.06 -5.42 6.44
C GLU A 163 6.75 -6.68 6.98
N THR A 164 6.40 -7.83 6.39
CA THR A 164 7.05 -9.12 6.63
C THR A 164 7.55 -9.75 5.34
N ALA A 165 8.59 -10.59 5.45
CA ALA A 165 9.01 -11.50 4.39
C ALA A 165 9.29 -12.88 4.97
N VAL A 166 8.95 -13.94 4.25
CA VAL A 166 9.15 -15.32 4.69
C VAL A 166 10.05 -16.03 3.70
N ALA A 167 11.18 -16.56 4.21
CA ALA A 167 12.15 -17.31 3.43
C ALA A 167 11.69 -18.77 3.19
N GLN A 168 12.29 -19.45 2.22
CA GLN A 168 11.97 -20.86 1.90
C GLN A 168 12.16 -21.81 3.08
N ASN A 169 13.13 -21.53 3.96
CA ASN A 169 13.35 -22.30 5.18
C ASN A 169 12.36 -21.98 6.31
N GLY A 170 11.41 -21.08 6.07
CA GLY A 170 10.40 -20.61 7.02
C GLY A 170 10.85 -19.51 7.97
N ASP A 171 12.07 -19.00 7.83
CA ASP A 171 12.52 -17.83 8.60
C ASP A 171 11.70 -16.59 8.23
N ILE A 172 11.40 -15.76 9.22
CA ILE A 172 10.52 -14.59 9.06
C ILE A 172 11.35 -13.34 9.34
N TYR A 173 11.23 -12.37 8.44
CA TYR A 173 11.85 -11.05 8.58
C TYR A 173 10.74 -10.01 8.72
N VAL A 174 10.86 -9.15 9.72
CA VAL A 174 9.91 -8.08 10.00
C VAL A 174 10.61 -6.74 9.89
N ALA A 175 10.14 -5.89 9.01
CA ALA A 175 10.63 -4.52 8.88
C ALA A 175 9.87 -3.60 9.83
N ASP A 176 10.58 -2.86 10.67
CA ASP A 176 10.03 -1.90 11.63
C ASP A 176 10.18 -0.46 11.09
N GLY A 177 9.59 -0.22 9.92
CA GLY A 177 9.83 0.99 9.14
C GLY A 177 9.25 2.27 9.74
N TYR A 178 8.20 2.18 10.56
CA TYR A 178 7.63 3.34 11.26
C TYR A 178 8.12 3.48 12.70
N GLY A 179 8.96 2.54 13.16
CA GLY A 179 9.54 2.54 14.49
C GLY A 179 11.03 2.79 14.50
N THR A 180 11.78 1.72 14.60
CA THR A 180 13.23 1.75 14.83
C THR A 180 14.08 1.73 13.56
N ASN A 181 13.50 1.44 12.40
CA ASN A 181 14.19 1.07 11.16
C ASN A 181 15.02 -0.23 11.28
N LEU A 182 14.76 -1.07 12.27
CA LEU A 182 15.38 -2.36 12.42
C LEU A 182 14.65 -3.44 11.63
N ILE A 183 15.37 -4.46 11.22
CA ILE A 183 14.84 -5.69 10.67
C ILE A 183 14.99 -6.78 11.73
N PHE A 184 13.89 -7.36 12.16
CA PHE A 184 13.84 -8.46 13.14
C PHE A 184 13.76 -9.79 12.40
N HIS A 185 14.76 -10.63 12.57
CA HIS A 185 14.85 -11.96 11.96
C HIS A 185 14.43 -13.02 12.97
N PHE A 186 13.34 -13.70 12.68
CA PHE A 186 12.84 -14.82 13.48
C PHE A 186 13.03 -16.15 12.76
N GLY A 187 13.20 -17.20 13.53
CA GLY A 187 13.12 -18.57 13.01
C GLY A 187 11.68 -19.00 12.72
N PRO A 188 11.48 -20.18 12.07
CA PRO A 188 10.16 -20.67 11.66
C PRO A 188 9.16 -20.83 12.80
N ARG A 189 9.64 -21.01 14.04
CA ARG A 189 8.81 -21.14 15.25
C ARG A 189 8.61 -19.83 16.01
N GLY A 190 9.08 -18.69 15.46
CA GLY A 190 8.92 -17.37 16.07
C GLY A 190 9.99 -17.02 17.13
N THR A 191 11.10 -17.78 17.20
CA THR A 191 12.24 -17.41 18.05
C THR A 191 13.08 -16.35 17.35
N LEU A 192 13.32 -15.20 17.98
CA LEU A 192 14.21 -14.17 17.48
C LEU A 192 15.63 -14.70 17.34
N LYS A 193 16.22 -14.54 16.16
CA LYS A 193 17.57 -15.02 15.81
C LYS A 193 18.57 -13.88 15.69
N ASN A 194 18.15 -12.77 15.10
CA ASN A 194 19.03 -11.64 14.78
C ASN A 194 18.22 -10.35 14.66
N VAL A 195 18.87 -9.20 14.86
CA VAL A 195 18.35 -7.86 14.61
C VAL A 195 19.42 -7.08 13.87
N PHE A 196 19.08 -6.39 12.80
CA PHE A 196 20.03 -5.62 11.99
C PHE A 196 19.34 -4.42 11.32
N GLY A 197 20.07 -3.62 10.59
CA GLY A 197 19.58 -2.38 9.99
C GLY A 197 19.70 -1.21 10.95
N GLY A 198 18.65 -0.44 11.09
CA GLY A 198 18.62 0.77 11.93
C GLY A 198 18.76 2.05 11.12
N LYS A 199 18.69 3.19 11.81
CA LYS A 199 18.67 4.53 11.20
C LYS A 199 19.97 4.90 10.47
N GLU A 200 21.05 4.20 10.74
CA GLU A 200 22.31 4.33 10.00
C GLU A 200 22.26 3.72 8.60
N HIS A 201 21.29 2.85 8.35
CA HIS A 201 21.12 2.17 7.06
C HIS A 201 19.84 2.56 6.33
N PHE A 202 18.77 2.86 7.07
CA PHE A 202 17.46 3.10 6.47
C PHE A 202 16.86 4.43 6.91
N ASP A 203 16.22 5.09 5.95
CA ASP A 203 15.22 6.11 6.20
C ASP A 203 13.84 5.55 5.80
N CYS A 204 13.15 4.99 6.79
CA CYS A 204 11.92 4.21 6.65
C CYS A 204 12.11 2.89 5.86
N CYS A 205 12.55 1.80 6.52
CA CYS A 205 12.59 0.45 5.93
C CYS A 205 11.15 -0.08 5.76
N HIS A 206 10.44 0.43 4.74
CA HIS A 206 9.00 0.30 4.62
C HIS A 206 8.53 -1.06 4.11
N GLY A 207 9.18 -1.58 3.08
CA GLY A 207 8.84 -2.85 2.44
C GLY A 207 10.03 -3.81 2.45
N ILE A 208 9.75 -5.10 2.51
CA ILE A 208 10.75 -6.17 2.48
C ILE A 208 10.20 -7.38 1.73
N VAL A 209 11.01 -8.01 0.88
CA VAL A 209 10.70 -9.27 0.22
C VAL A 209 11.95 -10.15 0.13
N VAL A 210 11.76 -11.46 0.13
CA VAL A 210 12.84 -12.41 -0.23
C VAL A 210 12.91 -12.50 -1.75
N ASP A 211 14.07 -12.20 -2.32
CA ASP A 211 14.35 -12.27 -3.76
C ASP A 211 15.39 -13.36 -4.05
N ASP A 212 14.97 -14.43 -4.71
CA ASP A 212 15.81 -15.58 -5.09
C ASP A 212 16.16 -15.60 -6.59
N ARG A 213 15.71 -14.63 -7.39
CA ARG A 213 15.90 -14.57 -8.84
C ARG A 213 17.37 -14.54 -9.28
N ARG A 214 18.28 -14.19 -8.37
CA ARG A 214 19.74 -14.18 -8.61
C ARG A 214 20.44 -15.50 -8.21
N GLY A 215 19.66 -16.59 -8.05
CA GLY A 215 20.16 -17.92 -7.75
C GLY A 215 20.45 -18.21 -6.28
N LYS A 216 20.16 -17.25 -5.38
CA LYS A 216 20.17 -17.40 -3.91
C LYS A 216 19.20 -16.41 -3.29
N GLU A 217 18.66 -16.77 -2.14
CA GLU A 217 17.81 -15.84 -1.39
C GLU A 217 18.62 -14.65 -0.88
N GLU A 218 18.09 -13.46 -1.14
CA GLU A 218 18.52 -12.17 -0.60
C GLU A 218 17.27 -11.40 -0.14
N LEU A 219 17.43 -10.48 0.81
CA LEU A 219 16.38 -9.55 1.15
C LEU A 219 16.48 -8.33 0.23
N LEU A 220 15.38 -7.97 -0.40
CA LEU A 220 15.21 -6.69 -1.08
C LEU A 220 14.35 -5.81 -0.17
N ILE A 221 14.94 -4.72 0.32
CA ILE A 221 14.33 -3.84 1.33
C ILE A 221 14.21 -2.44 0.75
N THR A 222 13.05 -1.83 0.93
CA THR A 222 12.82 -0.43 0.59
C THR A 222 13.31 0.48 1.69
N SER A 223 14.15 1.47 1.38
CA SER A 223 14.38 2.65 2.23
C SER A 223 13.59 3.81 1.62
N ARG A 224 12.30 3.96 2.05
CA ARG A 224 11.33 4.77 1.32
C ARG A 224 11.67 6.24 1.24
N ALA A 225 12.04 6.86 2.35
CA ALA A 225 12.36 8.27 2.39
C ALA A 225 13.74 8.57 1.77
N ALA A 226 14.66 7.60 1.78
CA ALA A 226 15.90 7.66 1.03
C ALA A 226 15.71 7.40 -0.48
N GLN A 227 14.51 6.93 -0.91
CA GLN A 227 14.17 6.68 -2.30
C GLN A 227 15.08 5.64 -2.96
N GLU A 228 15.24 4.49 -2.29
CA GLU A 228 16.16 3.44 -2.74
C GLU A 228 15.68 2.04 -2.38
N PHE A 229 16.20 1.06 -3.11
CA PHE A 229 16.21 -0.34 -2.70
C PHE A 229 17.57 -0.71 -2.15
N GLN A 230 17.59 -1.49 -1.09
CA GLN A 230 18.79 -2.11 -0.56
C GLN A 230 18.69 -3.63 -0.63
N ARG A 231 19.76 -4.29 -1.09
CA ARG A 231 19.91 -5.74 -1.02
C ARG A 231 20.71 -6.11 0.22
N TRP A 232 20.22 -7.09 0.93
CA TRP A 232 20.84 -7.62 2.14
C TRP A 232 20.90 -9.14 2.08
N SER A 233 21.95 -9.73 2.66
CA SER A 233 21.98 -11.18 2.85
C SER A 233 20.93 -11.59 3.89
N MET A 234 20.53 -12.87 3.85
CA MET A 234 19.65 -13.46 4.87
C MET A 234 20.24 -13.43 6.30
N LYS A 235 21.51 -13.10 6.46
CA LYS A 235 22.19 -12.93 7.76
C LYS A 235 22.33 -11.48 8.20
N GLY A 236 21.72 -10.52 7.49
CA GLY A 236 21.74 -9.11 7.85
C GLY A 236 23.02 -8.36 7.43
N LYS A 237 23.73 -8.82 6.39
CA LYS A 237 24.84 -8.07 5.80
C LYS A 237 24.33 -7.27 4.61
N HIS A 238 24.56 -5.96 4.59
CA HIS A 238 24.30 -5.11 3.42
C HIS A 238 25.16 -5.55 2.23
N LEU A 239 24.57 -5.63 1.05
CA LEU A 239 25.20 -6.09 -0.19
C LEU A 239 25.33 -4.98 -1.23
N SER A 240 24.24 -4.25 -1.49
CA SER A 240 24.21 -3.17 -2.47
C SER A 240 23.01 -2.26 -2.26
N THR A 241 23.10 -1.05 -2.79
CA THR A 241 22.02 -0.05 -2.85
C THR A 241 21.76 0.32 -4.29
N ARG A 242 20.47 0.51 -4.64
CA ARG A 242 20.01 1.09 -5.90
C ARG A 242 19.16 2.31 -5.59
N GLU A 243 19.71 3.49 -5.86
CA GLU A 243 18.98 4.75 -5.75
C GLU A 243 17.95 4.89 -6.87
N LEU A 244 16.77 5.44 -6.52
CA LEU A 244 15.65 5.73 -7.41
C LEU A 244 15.09 7.11 -7.05
N PRO A 245 15.86 8.19 -7.24
CA PRO A 245 15.49 9.53 -6.80
C PRO A 245 14.19 10.01 -7.45
N GLY A 246 13.30 10.57 -6.65
CA GLY A 246 11.95 10.97 -7.04
C GLY A 246 10.87 9.94 -6.72
N LEU A 247 11.21 8.71 -6.31
CA LEU A 247 10.27 7.64 -6.02
C LEU A 247 10.15 7.35 -4.52
N GLN A 248 9.02 7.66 -3.91
CA GLN A 248 8.66 7.25 -2.54
C GLN A 248 8.08 5.83 -2.58
N ILE A 249 8.93 4.84 -2.52
CA ILE A 249 8.62 3.43 -2.80
C ILE A 249 7.89 2.80 -1.62
N CYS A 250 6.76 2.12 -1.87
CA CYS A 250 6.10 1.32 -0.83
C CYS A 250 6.83 -0.02 -0.63
N ARG A 251 6.28 -1.14 -1.08
CA ARG A 251 6.99 -2.42 -0.98
C ARG A 251 7.36 -2.96 -2.37
N PRO A 252 8.45 -3.73 -2.51
CA PRO A 252 8.73 -4.46 -3.73
C PRO A 252 7.84 -5.70 -3.84
N VAL A 253 7.24 -5.91 -5.00
CA VAL A 253 6.48 -7.12 -5.34
C VAL A 253 7.16 -7.79 -6.52
N LEU A 254 7.56 -9.04 -6.36
CA LEU A 254 8.24 -9.81 -7.40
C LEU A 254 7.21 -10.53 -8.27
N HIS A 255 7.30 -10.37 -9.59
CA HIS A 255 6.45 -11.05 -10.56
C HIS A 255 7.27 -11.48 -11.79
N GLY A 256 7.62 -12.77 -11.84
CA GLY A 256 8.59 -13.26 -12.82
C GLY A 256 9.92 -12.51 -12.71
N GLU A 257 10.41 -11.99 -13.83
CA GLU A 257 11.65 -11.21 -13.88
C GLU A 257 11.45 -9.74 -13.45
N HIS A 258 10.22 -9.31 -13.18
CA HIS A 258 9.90 -7.91 -12.87
C HIS A 258 9.83 -7.63 -11.37
N THR A 259 10.18 -6.40 -11.01
CA THR A 259 9.91 -5.82 -9.69
C THR A 259 8.85 -4.73 -9.87
N LEU A 260 7.71 -4.90 -9.21
CA LEU A 260 6.61 -3.96 -9.20
C LEU A 260 6.54 -3.27 -7.83
N PHE A 261 6.12 -2.04 -7.81
CA PHE A 261 5.82 -1.34 -6.55
C PHE A 261 4.89 -0.14 -6.79
N ALA A 262 4.16 0.21 -5.76
CA ALA A 262 3.45 1.48 -5.72
C ALA A 262 4.37 2.60 -5.25
N VAL A 263 4.18 3.79 -5.81
CA VAL A 263 4.83 5.03 -5.41
C VAL A 263 3.77 5.93 -4.82
N ILE A 264 3.91 6.20 -3.54
CA ILE A 264 3.01 7.09 -2.80
C ILE A 264 3.41 8.56 -3.05
N VAL A 265 2.58 9.48 -2.59
CA VAL A 265 2.77 10.93 -2.72
C VAL A 265 4.16 11.39 -2.31
N THR A 266 4.75 12.19 -3.17
CA THR A 266 6.12 12.68 -3.00
C THR A 266 6.20 14.08 -2.37
N LYS A 267 5.14 14.91 -2.54
CA LYS A 267 5.19 16.33 -2.18
C LYS A 267 4.29 16.69 -1.01
N SER A 268 3.16 16.04 -0.89
CA SER A 268 2.26 16.23 0.25
C SER A 268 1.26 15.09 0.34
N TRP A 269 0.94 14.68 1.55
CA TRP A 269 -0.09 13.65 1.84
C TRP A 269 -1.48 13.98 1.30
N TRP A 270 -1.70 15.22 0.90
CA TRP A 270 -2.96 15.74 0.40
C TRP A 270 -3.00 15.86 -1.14
N ALA A 271 -1.93 15.50 -1.82
CA ALA A 271 -1.85 15.61 -3.27
C ALA A 271 -2.72 14.57 -3.98
N TYR A 272 -3.03 13.44 -3.30
CA TYR A 272 -3.83 12.35 -3.88
C TYR A 272 -3.29 11.92 -5.25
N ASP A 273 -2.00 11.74 -5.35
CA ASP A 273 -1.29 11.30 -6.53
C ASP A 273 -0.51 10.02 -6.24
N GLY A 274 0.17 9.54 -7.23
CA GLY A 274 1.03 8.36 -7.17
C GLY A 274 0.93 7.56 -8.45
N MET A 275 1.69 6.49 -8.50
CA MET A 275 1.75 5.61 -9.66
C MET A 275 2.16 4.20 -9.25
N VAL A 276 2.08 3.27 -10.19
CA VAL A 276 2.75 1.97 -10.11
C VAL A 276 4.00 2.02 -10.97
N ALA A 277 5.10 1.46 -10.49
CA ALA A 277 6.32 1.27 -11.27
C ALA A 277 6.51 -0.22 -11.59
N VAL A 278 6.96 -0.50 -12.81
CA VAL A 278 7.36 -1.82 -13.29
C VAL A 278 8.80 -1.72 -13.74
N LEU A 279 9.70 -2.44 -13.05
CA LEU A 279 11.13 -2.49 -13.35
C LEU A 279 11.53 -3.88 -13.83
N ASP A 280 12.60 -3.98 -14.61
CA ASP A 280 13.28 -5.25 -14.85
C ASP A 280 14.11 -5.69 -13.63
N GLN A 281 14.79 -6.82 -13.73
CA GLN A 281 15.61 -7.37 -12.64
C GLN A 281 16.88 -6.55 -12.32
N ASP A 282 17.27 -5.65 -13.22
CA ASP A 282 18.40 -4.71 -13.04
C ASP A 282 17.90 -3.33 -12.55
N PHE A 283 16.60 -3.24 -12.24
CA PHE A 283 15.90 -2.03 -11.82
C PHE A 283 15.85 -0.92 -12.87
N ASN A 284 15.88 -1.26 -14.18
CA ASN A 284 15.56 -0.31 -15.22
C ASN A 284 14.03 -0.21 -15.36
N VAL A 285 13.53 1.01 -15.58
CA VAL A 285 12.09 1.24 -15.76
C VAL A 285 11.60 0.67 -17.08
N ILE A 286 10.57 -0.14 -16.98
CA ILE A 286 9.81 -0.66 -18.13
C ILE A 286 8.53 0.16 -18.33
N SER A 287 7.83 0.48 -17.24
CA SER A 287 6.56 1.21 -17.32
C SER A 287 6.25 1.92 -16.00
N LEU A 288 5.56 3.06 -16.09
CA LEU A 288 5.07 3.84 -14.95
C LEU A 288 3.56 4.12 -15.12
N PRO A 289 2.65 3.15 -14.93
CA PRO A 289 1.22 3.39 -14.95
C PRO A 289 0.79 4.47 -13.96
N GLY A 290 0.15 5.56 -14.42
CA GLY A 290 -0.20 6.74 -13.65
C GLY A 290 0.87 7.82 -13.61
N GLY A 291 2.02 7.58 -14.24
CA GLY A 291 3.12 8.54 -14.39
C GLY A 291 3.54 8.73 -15.84
N SER A 292 4.22 9.83 -16.15
CA SER A 292 4.87 10.03 -17.43
C SER A 292 6.08 9.11 -17.59
N ALA A 293 6.50 8.82 -18.82
CA ALA A 293 7.77 8.14 -19.07
C ALA A 293 8.93 9.00 -18.49
N PRO A 294 9.88 8.39 -17.78
CA PRO A 294 11.04 9.11 -17.27
C PRO A 294 11.95 9.51 -18.45
N LYS A 295 12.63 10.65 -18.31
CA LYS A 295 13.63 11.06 -19.30
C LYS A 295 14.96 10.34 -19.13
N GLN A 296 15.24 9.86 -17.93
CA GLN A 296 16.44 9.13 -17.55
C GLN A 296 16.04 7.86 -16.81
N GLN A 297 16.87 6.82 -16.89
CA GLN A 297 16.57 5.52 -16.25
C GLN A 297 17.01 5.44 -14.78
N ASP A 298 17.68 6.46 -14.28
CA ASP A 298 18.26 6.53 -12.94
C ASP A 298 17.84 7.80 -12.18
N ASP A 299 17.00 8.65 -12.78
CA ASP A 299 16.45 9.84 -12.15
C ASP A 299 14.96 10.01 -12.53
N PHE A 300 14.08 10.00 -11.54
CA PHE A 300 12.63 10.06 -11.68
C PHE A 300 12.03 11.36 -11.14
N THR A 301 12.88 12.33 -10.80
CA THR A 301 12.44 13.62 -10.23
C THR A 301 11.62 14.46 -11.21
N ASP A 302 11.73 14.18 -12.51
CA ASP A 302 10.99 14.83 -13.58
C ASP A 302 9.69 14.10 -13.99
N VAL A 303 9.39 12.94 -13.38
CA VAL A 303 8.15 12.20 -13.65
C VAL A 303 6.95 13.01 -13.18
N VAL A 304 5.98 13.15 -14.07
CA VAL A 304 4.71 13.84 -13.79
C VAL A 304 3.62 12.81 -13.56
N TYR A 305 3.00 12.87 -12.39
CA TYR A 305 1.83 12.05 -12.06
C TYR A 305 0.60 12.56 -12.79
N ASP A 306 -0.28 11.66 -13.22
CA ASP A 306 -1.51 12.04 -13.94
C ASP A 306 -2.62 12.59 -13.02
N ASN A 307 -2.48 12.45 -11.72
CA ASN A 307 -3.41 12.90 -10.66
C ASN A 307 -4.86 12.45 -10.87
N GLN A 308 -5.07 11.40 -11.65
CA GLN A 308 -6.39 10.89 -12.01
C GLN A 308 -6.51 9.38 -11.85
N THR A 309 -5.43 8.64 -12.08
CA THR A 309 -5.46 7.17 -12.03
C THR A 309 -5.60 6.67 -10.61
N PHE A 310 -4.82 7.20 -9.68
CA PHE A 310 -4.74 6.73 -8.30
C PHE A 310 -5.00 7.81 -7.26
N LEU A 311 -5.36 7.36 -6.07
CA LEU A 311 -5.48 8.16 -4.85
C LEU A 311 -4.57 7.53 -3.78
N ASN A 312 -3.29 7.89 -3.77
CA ASN A 312 -2.26 7.32 -2.91
C ASN A 312 -2.17 5.78 -3.02
N PRO A 313 -1.73 5.22 -4.16
CA PRO A 313 -1.53 3.78 -4.31
C PRO A 313 -0.49 3.30 -3.32
N HIS A 314 -0.77 2.22 -2.58
CA HIS A 314 0.12 1.75 -1.52
C HIS A 314 0.77 0.40 -1.83
N ASP A 315 0.14 -0.41 -2.67
CA ASP A 315 0.67 -1.70 -3.09
C ASP A 315 0.23 -2.04 -4.51
N VAL A 316 0.75 -3.12 -5.06
CA VAL A 316 0.36 -3.68 -6.34
C VAL A 316 0.36 -5.21 -6.28
N CYS A 317 -0.76 -5.83 -6.62
CA CYS A 317 -0.91 -7.29 -6.69
C CYS A 317 -1.10 -7.71 -8.15
N PRO A 318 -0.16 -8.41 -8.80
CA PRO A 318 -0.34 -8.98 -10.13
C PRO A 318 -1.12 -10.30 -10.09
N ASP A 319 -1.89 -10.60 -11.17
CA ASP A 319 -2.41 -11.94 -11.43
C ASP A 319 -1.66 -12.61 -12.60
N GLU A 320 -2.05 -13.85 -12.92
CA GLU A 320 -1.41 -14.65 -13.97
C GLU A 320 -1.66 -14.09 -15.39
N ASP A 321 -2.74 -13.34 -15.58
CA ASP A 321 -3.07 -12.66 -16.85
C ASP A 321 -2.31 -11.34 -16.99
N GLY A 322 -1.52 -10.95 -15.99
CA GLY A 322 -0.76 -9.71 -15.93
C GLY A 322 -1.63 -8.48 -15.62
N ASN A 323 -2.85 -8.65 -15.12
CA ASN A 323 -3.60 -7.54 -14.55
C ASN A 323 -2.98 -7.16 -13.20
N LEU A 324 -3.13 -5.89 -12.83
CA LEU A 324 -2.64 -5.36 -11.56
C LEU A 324 -3.80 -4.84 -10.72
N TYR A 325 -3.81 -5.18 -9.45
CA TYR A 325 -4.77 -4.69 -8.47
C TYR A 325 -4.03 -3.82 -7.48
N VAL A 326 -4.50 -2.58 -7.32
CA VAL A 326 -3.76 -1.53 -6.62
C VAL A 326 -4.59 -1.03 -5.45
N PRO A 327 -4.30 -1.48 -4.21
CA PRO A 327 -4.88 -0.90 -3.02
C PRO A 327 -4.40 0.54 -2.83
N GLN A 328 -5.26 1.37 -2.24
CA GLN A 328 -5.02 2.80 -2.10
C GLN A 328 -5.15 3.21 -0.64
N TRP A 329 -4.20 4.02 -0.19
CA TRP A 329 -4.15 4.53 1.17
C TRP A 329 -4.71 5.94 1.24
N TYR A 330 -5.32 6.28 2.37
CA TYR A 330 -5.80 7.62 2.72
C TYR A 330 -6.55 8.37 1.62
N SER A 331 -7.80 8.04 1.47
CA SER A 331 -8.65 8.77 0.54
C SER A 331 -10.12 8.79 0.94
N GLY A 332 -10.40 8.37 2.19
CA GLY A 332 -11.75 8.32 2.70
C GLY A 332 -12.69 7.54 1.79
N ARG A 333 -12.80 6.22 2.02
CA ARG A 333 -13.60 5.27 1.23
C ARG A 333 -12.97 4.89 -0.10
N THR A 334 -11.64 4.76 -0.15
CA THR A 334 -10.96 4.28 -1.35
C THR A 334 -10.86 2.79 -1.35
N TYR A 335 -11.44 2.23 -2.39
CA TYR A 335 -11.32 0.82 -2.73
C TYR A 335 -10.16 0.62 -3.71
N PRO A 336 -9.68 -0.63 -3.91
CA PRO A 336 -8.63 -0.91 -4.88
C PRO A 336 -9.03 -0.54 -6.31
N VAL A 337 -8.04 -0.26 -7.15
CA VAL A 337 -8.20 -0.04 -8.60
C VAL A 337 -7.64 -1.25 -9.34
N ARG A 338 -8.36 -1.74 -10.37
CA ARG A 338 -7.82 -2.74 -11.28
C ARG A 338 -7.22 -2.06 -12.52
N LEU A 339 -6.01 -2.46 -12.86
CA LEU A 339 -5.36 -2.15 -14.13
C LEU A 339 -5.42 -3.41 -15.01
N LYS A 340 -6.31 -3.43 -15.99
CA LYS A 340 -6.47 -4.56 -16.90
C LYS A 340 -5.44 -4.48 -18.04
N ARG A 341 -4.63 -5.51 -18.19
CA ARG A 341 -3.61 -5.63 -19.25
C ARG A 341 -4.24 -5.46 -20.64
N VAL A 342 -3.55 -4.74 -21.57
CA VAL A 342 -3.96 -4.52 -22.95
C VAL A 342 -2.84 -4.80 -23.93
#